data_c65c3ae919e6018d59fc49478cf7e6ce
#
_entry.id   c65c3ae919e6018d59fc49478cf7e6ce
#
_cell.length_a   1.000
_cell.length_b   1.000
_cell.length_c   1.000
_cell.angle_alpha   90.00
_cell.angle_beta   90.00
_cell.angle_gamma   90.00
#
_symmetry.space_group_name_H-M   'P 1'
#
loop_
_entity.id
_entity.type
_entity.pdbx_description
1 polymer ?
#
loop_
_entity_poly.entity_id
_entity_poly.type
_entity_poly.pdbx_seq_one_letter_code
_entity_poly.pdbx_strand_id
1 'polypeptide(L)'
;MHKSEAEKIDSILDEHQQIYRRHNRINNILAYCACIAWIPCIIAAFGVDGIYLKILFAVLTCSGAVCFFIFFFTLLPESLMVLSRQSLLQLMRLTEDVPDARQELLNRLLSGKKLNGRDEKDIRRLWQEKVDAMQESATRQREQDTIRKFTEGNKSE
;
A
#
# COMPACT_ATOMS: atom_id res chain seq x y z
N MET A 1 -34.00 7.99 -7.80
CA MET A 1 -33.62 6.58 -7.64
C MET A 1 -32.47 6.50 -6.61
N HIS A 2 -32.73 5.97 -5.42
CA HIS A 2 -31.67 5.70 -4.45
C HIS A 2 -30.88 4.49 -4.95
N LYS A 3 -29.62 4.70 -5.34
CA LYS A 3 -28.70 3.59 -5.56
C LYS A 3 -28.53 2.85 -4.23
N SER A 4 -28.58 1.52 -4.26
CA SER A 4 -28.29 0.71 -3.08
C SER A 4 -26.83 0.99 -2.62
N GLU A 5 -26.54 0.82 -1.33
CA GLU A 5 -25.17 1.03 -0.82
C GLU A 5 -24.15 0.15 -1.56
N ALA A 6 -24.54 -1.06 -1.93
CA ALA A 6 -23.72 -1.96 -2.71
C ALA A 6 -23.35 -1.39 -4.09
N GLU A 7 -24.32 -0.78 -4.80
CA GLU A 7 -24.05 -0.13 -6.09
C GLU A 7 -23.13 1.08 -5.96
N LYS A 8 -23.24 1.83 -4.85
CA LYS A 8 -22.33 2.95 -4.58
C LYS A 8 -20.90 2.44 -4.35
N ILE A 9 -20.74 1.40 -3.55
CA ILE A 9 -19.43 0.79 -3.27
C ILE A 9 -18.81 0.26 -4.57
N ASP A 10 -19.57 -0.45 -5.39
CA ASP A 10 -19.06 -1.00 -6.66
C ASP A 10 -18.66 0.13 -7.63
N SER A 11 -19.42 1.20 -7.70
CA SER A 11 -19.06 2.40 -8.48
C SER A 11 -17.75 3.05 -8.00
N ILE A 12 -17.53 3.11 -6.68
CA ILE A 12 -16.30 3.64 -6.08
C ILE A 12 -15.11 2.73 -6.40
N LEU A 13 -15.31 1.41 -6.30
CA LEU A 13 -14.29 0.42 -6.65
C LEU A 13 -13.86 0.51 -8.13
N ASP A 14 -14.80 0.73 -9.03
CA ASP A 14 -14.52 0.90 -10.45
C ASP A 14 -13.80 2.20 -10.75
N GLU A 15 -14.16 3.29 -10.07
CA GLU A 15 -13.44 4.57 -10.18
C GLU A 15 -11.98 4.42 -9.71
N HIS A 16 -11.74 3.76 -8.57
CA HIS A 16 -10.40 3.48 -8.08
C HIS A 16 -9.59 2.65 -9.08
N GLN A 17 -10.20 1.65 -9.69
CA GLN A 17 -9.55 0.82 -10.70
C GLN A 17 -9.18 1.60 -11.96
N GLN A 18 -10.02 2.53 -12.41
CA GLN A 18 -9.71 3.38 -13.56
C GLN A 18 -8.53 4.31 -13.27
N ILE A 19 -8.52 4.94 -12.09
CA ILE A 19 -7.44 5.83 -11.66
C ILE A 19 -6.13 5.05 -11.51
N TYR A 20 -6.19 3.89 -10.88
CA TYR A 20 -5.03 3.00 -10.73
C TYR A 20 -4.44 2.60 -12.09
N ARG A 21 -5.28 2.16 -13.05
CA ARG A 21 -4.83 1.80 -14.40
C ARG A 21 -4.21 2.98 -15.13
N ARG A 22 -4.78 4.18 -14.98
CA ARG A 22 -4.25 5.41 -15.58
C ARG A 22 -2.86 5.75 -15.01
N HIS A 23 -2.70 5.74 -13.69
CA HIS A 23 -1.42 5.99 -13.02
C HIS A 23 -0.36 4.97 -13.40
N ASN A 24 -0.70 3.68 -13.36
CA ASN A 24 0.22 2.61 -13.74
C ASN A 24 0.66 2.72 -15.20
N ARG A 25 -0.24 3.09 -16.11
CA ARG A 25 0.10 3.34 -17.52
C ARG A 25 1.07 4.51 -17.66
N ILE A 26 0.83 5.62 -16.95
CA ILE A 26 1.72 6.79 -16.99
C ILE A 26 3.09 6.44 -16.44
N ASN A 27 3.17 5.72 -15.32
CA ASN A 27 4.43 5.27 -14.74
C ASN A 27 5.22 4.35 -15.68
N ASN A 28 4.55 3.41 -16.32
CA ASN A 28 5.19 2.54 -17.30
C ASN A 28 5.72 3.32 -18.50
N ILE A 29 4.95 4.28 -19.03
CA ILE A 29 5.39 5.13 -20.14
C ILE A 29 6.63 5.95 -19.72
N LEU A 30 6.61 6.56 -18.53
CA LEU A 30 7.74 7.32 -17.98
C LEU A 30 8.98 6.43 -17.84
N ALA A 31 8.84 5.21 -17.32
CA ALA A 31 9.92 4.25 -17.20
C ALA A 31 10.51 3.88 -18.57
N TYR A 32 9.66 3.59 -19.57
CA TYR A 32 10.11 3.31 -20.92
C TYR A 32 10.81 4.51 -21.56
N CYS A 33 10.28 5.72 -21.44
CA CYS A 33 10.90 6.93 -21.96
C CYS A 33 12.28 7.17 -21.32
N ALA A 34 12.39 6.94 -20.00
CA ALA A 34 13.66 7.04 -19.31
C ALA A 34 14.68 6.00 -19.82
N CYS A 35 14.29 4.74 -19.96
CA CYS A 35 15.15 3.70 -20.52
C CYS A 35 15.61 4.04 -21.95
N ILE A 36 14.70 4.54 -22.81
CA ILE A 36 15.05 4.92 -24.19
C ILE A 36 15.98 6.12 -24.23
N ALA A 37 15.80 7.11 -23.36
CA ALA A 37 16.68 8.29 -23.28
C ALA A 37 18.14 7.96 -22.89
N TRP A 38 18.36 6.80 -22.27
CA TRP A 38 19.69 6.34 -21.86
C TRP A 38 20.51 5.73 -23.00
N ILE A 39 19.83 5.14 -24.01
CA ILE A 39 20.50 4.48 -25.14
C ILE A 39 21.42 5.44 -25.90
N PRO A 40 20.99 6.66 -26.30
CA PRO A 40 21.87 7.62 -26.97
C PRO A 40 23.06 8.05 -26.11
N CYS A 41 22.89 8.19 -24.80
CA CYS A 41 23.96 8.56 -23.89
C CYS A 41 25.04 7.47 -23.82
N ILE A 42 24.62 6.20 -23.78
CA ILE A 42 25.54 5.06 -23.80
C ILE A 42 26.29 5.01 -25.16
N ILE A 43 25.59 5.15 -26.28
CA ILE A 43 26.19 5.13 -27.61
C ILE A 43 27.18 6.28 -27.75
N ALA A 44 26.84 7.50 -27.29
CA ALA A 44 27.73 8.64 -27.31
C ALA A 44 28.99 8.42 -26.47
N ALA A 45 28.90 7.77 -25.31
CA ALA A 45 30.03 7.46 -24.45
C ALA A 45 31.04 6.52 -25.12
N PHE A 46 30.59 5.61 -26.00
CA PHE A 46 31.44 4.68 -26.72
C PHE A 46 31.93 5.18 -28.10
N GLY A 47 31.16 6.06 -28.74
CA GLY A 47 31.40 6.52 -30.12
C GLY A 47 32.26 7.78 -30.24
N VAL A 48 32.61 8.42 -29.12
CA VAL A 48 33.38 9.68 -29.16
C VAL A 48 34.86 9.40 -28.98
N ASP A 49 35.69 9.95 -29.91
CA ASP A 49 37.14 9.91 -29.81
C ASP A 49 37.65 11.05 -28.89
N GLY A 50 38.24 10.63 -27.78
CA GLY A 50 38.79 11.56 -26.78
C GLY A 50 38.52 11.11 -25.34
N ILE A 51 39.61 10.87 -24.61
CA ILE A 51 39.53 10.30 -23.26
C ILE A 51 38.73 11.22 -22.27
N TYR A 52 38.91 12.53 -22.39
CA TYR A 52 38.20 13.51 -21.55
C TYR A 52 36.69 13.54 -21.80
N LEU A 53 36.31 13.41 -23.09
CA LEU A 53 34.91 13.41 -23.50
C LEU A 53 34.21 12.12 -23.06
N LYS A 54 34.91 10.97 -23.16
CA LYS A 54 34.44 9.67 -22.65
C LYS A 54 34.17 9.71 -21.14
N ILE A 55 35.11 10.28 -20.37
CA ILE A 55 34.95 10.44 -18.92
C ILE A 55 33.77 11.36 -18.59
N LEU A 56 33.63 12.49 -19.30
CA LEU A 56 32.53 13.42 -19.12
C LEU A 56 31.17 12.74 -19.36
N PHE A 57 31.01 12.03 -20.47
CA PHE A 57 29.77 11.28 -20.78
C PHE A 57 29.51 10.16 -19.78
N ALA A 58 30.51 9.44 -19.33
CA ALA A 58 30.35 8.41 -18.31
C ALA A 58 29.86 8.99 -16.98
N VAL A 59 30.42 10.13 -16.54
CA VAL A 59 29.99 10.81 -15.31
C VAL A 59 28.55 11.33 -15.45
N LEU A 60 28.20 11.94 -16.59
CA LEU A 60 26.84 12.40 -16.87
C LEU A 60 25.83 11.24 -16.86
N THR A 61 26.20 10.12 -17.46
CA THR A 61 25.35 8.91 -17.53
C THR A 61 25.14 8.33 -16.12
N CYS A 62 26.21 8.16 -15.34
CA CYS A 62 26.12 7.67 -13.98
C CYS A 62 25.30 8.60 -13.07
N SER A 63 25.53 9.93 -13.15
CA SER A 63 24.79 10.90 -12.33
C SER A 63 23.31 10.92 -12.70
N GLY A 64 22.99 10.87 -13.99
CA GLY A 64 21.61 10.72 -14.47
C GLY A 64 20.92 9.45 -13.95
N ALA A 65 21.66 8.30 -13.90
CA ALA A 65 21.15 7.05 -13.33
C ALA A 65 20.77 7.20 -11.86
N VAL A 66 21.69 7.75 -11.10
CA VAL A 66 21.48 7.96 -9.66
C VAL A 66 20.31 8.90 -9.43
N CYS A 67 20.23 10.01 -10.16
CA CYS A 67 19.10 10.94 -10.05
C CYS A 67 17.77 10.29 -10.44
N PHE A 68 17.74 9.50 -11.52
CA PHE A 68 16.56 8.75 -11.94
C PHE A 68 16.13 7.72 -10.89
N PHE A 69 17.09 6.99 -10.33
CA PHE A 69 16.82 5.99 -9.29
C PHE A 69 16.26 6.65 -8.03
N ILE A 70 16.86 7.74 -7.58
CA ILE A 70 16.38 8.53 -6.43
C ILE A 70 14.97 9.06 -6.73
N PHE A 71 14.76 9.65 -7.90
CA PHE A 71 13.46 10.18 -8.30
C PHE A 71 12.38 9.10 -8.31
N PHE A 72 12.66 7.94 -8.91
CA PHE A 72 11.70 6.84 -9.04
C PHE A 72 11.37 6.20 -7.70
N PHE A 73 12.36 6.02 -6.82
CA PHE A 73 12.14 5.40 -5.51
C PHE A 73 11.66 6.39 -4.44
N THR A 74 11.95 7.69 -4.57
CA THR A 74 11.63 8.67 -3.53
C THR A 74 10.36 9.47 -3.85
N LEU A 75 10.10 9.80 -5.11
CA LEU A 75 8.94 10.60 -5.52
C LEU A 75 7.68 9.78 -5.83
N LEU A 76 7.81 8.48 -6.08
CA LEU A 76 6.67 7.57 -6.27
C LEU A 76 6.58 6.54 -5.12
N PRO A 77 6.44 6.98 -3.85
CA PRO A 77 6.22 6.02 -2.79
C PRO A 77 4.88 5.32 -3.04
N GLU A 78 4.88 3.99 -2.97
CA GLU A 78 3.67 3.15 -3.06
C GLU A 78 2.57 3.63 -2.11
N SER A 79 2.97 4.30 -1.02
CA SER A 79 2.05 4.90 -0.04
C SER A 79 1.16 6.01 -0.59
N LEU A 80 1.51 6.64 -1.72
CA LEU A 80 0.72 7.70 -2.37
C LEU A 80 -0.13 7.18 -3.53
N MET A 81 0.12 5.95 -4.00
CA MET A 81 -0.67 5.36 -5.06
C MET A 81 -2.08 5.02 -4.58
N VAL A 82 -3.06 5.33 -5.42
CA VAL A 82 -4.45 4.93 -5.17
C VAL A 82 -4.54 3.40 -5.17
N LEU A 83 -5.25 2.84 -4.21
CA LEU A 83 -5.41 1.39 -4.10
C LEU A 83 -6.13 0.82 -5.32
N SER A 84 -5.67 -0.36 -5.74
CA SER A 84 -6.37 -1.13 -6.77
C SER A 84 -7.69 -1.71 -6.22
N ARG A 85 -8.62 -2.05 -7.13
CA ARG A 85 -9.86 -2.75 -6.75
C ARG A 85 -9.58 -4.02 -5.96
N GLN A 86 -8.55 -4.78 -6.35
CA GLN A 86 -8.17 -6.02 -5.66
C GLN A 86 -7.68 -5.77 -4.24
N SER A 87 -6.83 -4.74 -4.04
CA SER A 87 -6.35 -4.36 -2.71
C SER A 87 -7.49 -3.92 -1.80
N LEU A 88 -8.45 -3.16 -2.34
CA LEU A 88 -9.64 -2.76 -1.59
C LEU A 88 -10.52 -3.94 -1.19
N LEU A 89 -10.73 -4.90 -2.09
CA LEU A 89 -11.49 -6.11 -1.78
C LEU A 89 -10.77 -6.99 -0.74
N GLN A 90 -9.43 -7.08 -0.80
CA GLN A 90 -8.66 -7.76 0.23
C GLN A 90 -8.78 -7.07 1.58
N LEU A 91 -8.73 -5.73 1.60
CA LEU A 91 -8.89 -4.95 2.81
C LEU A 91 -10.30 -5.11 3.41
N MET A 92 -11.35 -5.13 2.57
CA MET A 92 -12.72 -5.41 2.99
C MET A 92 -12.86 -6.79 3.64
N ARG A 93 -12.25 -7.83 3.04
CA ARG A 93 -12.25 -9.18 3.63
C ARG A 93 -11.48 -9.23 4.94
N LEU A 94 -10.32 -8.58 5.01
CA LEU A 94 -9.52 -8.51 6.22
C LEU A 94 -10.28 -7.88 7.39
N THR A 95 -11.05 -6.82 7.11
CA THR A 95 -11.79 -6.07 8.14
C THR A 95 -13.16 -6.67 8.47
N GLU A 96 -13.58 -7.75 7.83
CA GLU A 96 -14.90 -8.36 8.02
C GLU A 96 -15.15 -8.78 9.47
N ASP A 97 -14.11 -9.36 10.11
CA ASP A 97 -14.19 -9.90 11.48
C ASP A 97 -14.08 -8.82 12.58
N VAL A 98 -13.68 -7.59 12.23
CA VAL A 98 -13.46 -6.50 13.17
C VAL A 98 -14.38 -5.31 12.83
N PRO A 99 -15.50 -5.13 13.53
CA PRO A 99 -16.52 -4.14 13.18
C PRO A 99 -15.99 -2.70 13.17
N ASP A 100 -15.10 -2.34 14.08
CA ASP A 100 -14.51 -1.00 14.16
C ASP A 100 -13.67 -0.68 12.90
N ALA A 101 -12.81 -1.61 12.49
CA ALA A 101 -11.97 -1.45 11.30
C ALA A 101 -12.82 -1.43 10.01
N ARG A 102 -13.87 -2.26 9.96
CA ARG A 102 -14.84 -2.28 8.87
C ARG A 102 -15.58 -0.95 8.75
N GLN A 103 -16.05 -0.39 9.88
CA GLN A 103 -16.76 0.88 9.88
C GLN A 103 -15.88 2.04 9.46
N GLU A 104 -14.62 2.07 9.92
CA GLU A 104 -13.65 3.08 9.49
C GLU A 104 -13.38 3.00 7.98
N LEU A 105 -13.20 1.78 7.44
CA LEU A 105 -13.03 1.57 6.00
C LEU A 105 -14.25 2.07 5.22
N LEU A 106 -15.46 1.73 5.66
CA LEU A 106 -16.71 2.18 5.04
C LEU A 106 -16.85 3.71 5.08
N ASN A 107 -16.56 4.33 6.22
CA ASN A 107 -16.61 5.78 6.37
C ASN A 107 -15.67 6.48 5.39
N ARG A 108 -14.44 5.98 5.25
CA ARG A 108 -13.46 6.52 4.31
C ARG A 108 -13.88 6.32 2.85
N LEU A 109 -14.41 5.15 2.50
CA LEU A 109 -14.94 4.89 1.14
C LEU A 109 -16.13 5.79 0.81
N LEU A 110 -17.10 5.90 1.72
CA LEU A 110 -18.33 6.68 1.49
C LEU A 110 -18.08 8.20 1.54
N SER A 111 -17.01 8.66 2.19
CA SER A 111 -16.63 10.08 2.17
C SER A 111 -16.14 10.58 0.80
N GLY A 112 -16.01 9.68 -0.19
CA GLY A 112 -15.49 10.01 -1.53
C GLY A 112 -13.99 10.24 -1.57
N LYS A 113 -13.27 10.00 -0.46
CA LYS A 113 -11.82 10.08 -0.39
C LYS A 113 -11.21 8.92 -1.17
N LYS A 114 -10.26 9.22 -2.04
CA LYS A 114 -9.46 8.20 -2.73
C LYS A 114 -8.49 7.57 -1.75
N LEU A 115 -8.69 6.29 -1.47
CA LEU A 115 -7.83 5.54 -0.57
C LEU A 115 -6.48 5.26 -1.21
N ASN A 116 -5.43 5.52 -0.47
CA ASN A 116 -4.06 5.31 -0.87
C ASN A 116 -3.37 4.28 0.04
N GLY A 117 -2.12 3.93 -0.26
CA GLY A 117 -1.36 2.96 0.52
C GLY A 117 -1.12 3.36 1.98
N ARG A 118 -1.23 4.67 2.34
CA ARG A 118 -1.19 5.10 3.75
C ARG A 118 -2.48 4.75 4.46
N ASP A 119 -3.62 5.04 3.81
CA ASP A 119 -4.92 4.70 4.36
C ASP A 119 -5.04 3.18 4.58
N GLU A 120 -4.49 2.36 3.68
CA GLU A 120 -4.42 0.90 3.85
C GLU A 120 -3.62 0.52 5.09
N LYS A 121 -2.42 1.09 5.27
CA LYS A 121 -1.58 0.82 6.44
C LYS A 121 -2.27 1.22 7.74
N ASP A 122 -2.96 2.36 7.75
CA ASP A 122 -3.68 2.83 8.93
C ASP A 122 -4.83 1.87 9.31
N ILE A 123 -5.59 1.40 8.32
CA ILE A 123 -6.69 0.45 8.56
C ILE A 123 -6.15 -0.91 9.00
N ARG A 124 -5.05 -1.40 8.40
CA ARG A 124 -4.40 -2.64 8.82
C ARG A 124 -3.86 -2.55 10.25
N ARG A 125 -3.29 -1.39 10.63
CA ARG A 125 -2.83 -1.15 12.00
C ARG A 125 -4.00 -1.16 12.97
N LEU A 126 -5.09 -0.46 12.67
CA LEU A 126 -6.29 -0.46 13.49
C LEU A 126 -6.85 -1.87 13.67
N TRP A 127 -6.92 -2.64 12.59
CA TRP A 127 -7.34 -4.04 12.63
C TRP A 127 -6.42 -4.87 13.52
N GLN A 128 -5.09 -4.74 13.37
CA GLN A 128 -4.12 -5.46 14.19
C GLN A 128 -4.27 -5.14 15.68
N GLU A 129 -4.34 -3.85 16.03
CA GLU A 129 -4.54 -3.40 17.41
C GLU A 129 -5.80 -4.00 18.05
N LYS A 130 -6.89 -4.09 17.27
CA LYS A 130 -8.15 -4.67 17.76
C LYS A 130 -8.07 -6.19 17.90
N VAL A 131 -7.44 -6.87 16.97
CA VAL A 131 -7.22 -8.33 17.04
C VAL A 131 -6.34 -8.67 18.25
N ASP A 132 -5.24 -7.93 18.45
CA ASP A 132 -4.34 -8.13 19.58
C ASP A 132 -5.07 -7.89 20.92
N ALA A 133 -5.88 -6.85 21.01
CA ALA A 133 -6.70 -6.58 22.20
C ALA A 133 -7.73 -7.68 22.47
N MET A 134 -8.37 -8.24 21.43
CA MET A 134 -9.29 -9.38 21.58
C MET A 134 -8.56 -10.63 22.06
N GLN A 135 -7.38 -10.92 21.51
CA GLN A 135 -6.57 -12.08 21.94
C GLN A 135 -6.09 -11.92 23.37
N GLU A 136 -5.63 -10.71 23.77
CA GLU A 136 -5.21 -10.44 25.14
C GLU A 136 -6.37 -10.62 26.13
N SER A 137 -7.56 -10.10 25.79
CA SER A 137 -8.75 -10.24 26.64
C SER A 137 -9.16 -11.70 26.79
N ALA A 138 -9.13 -12.48 25.69
CA ALA A 138 -9.43 -13.92 25.73
C ALA A 138 -8.39 -14.71 26.55
N THR A 139 -7.13 -14.33 26.48
CA THR A 139 -6.07 -14.95 27.28
C THR A 139 -6.25 -14.67 28.75
N ARG A 140 -6.49 -13.41 29.13
CA ARG A 140 -6.76 -13.01 30.53
C ARG A 140 -7.98 -13.74 31.09
N GLN A 141 -9.02 -13.90 30.29
CA GLN A 141 -10.23 -14.62 30.72
C GLN A 141 -9.93 -16.10 30.98
N ARG A 142 -9.16 -16.75 30.11
CA ARG A 142 -8.72 -18.15 30.33
C ARG A 142 -7.84 -18.31 31.58
N GLU A 143 -6.95 -17.37 31.82
CA GLU A 143 -6.12 -17.34 33.04
C GLU A 143 -6.98 -17.21 34.30
N GLN A 144 -7.94 -16.29 34.30
CA GLN A 144 -8.87 -16.11 35.40
C GLN A 144 -9.72 -17.37 35.67
N ASP A 145 -10.24 -18.01 34.61
CA ASP A 145 -11.01 -19.24 34.71
C ASP A 145 -10.15 -20.40 35.28
N THR A 146 -8.89 -20.45 34.89
CA THR A 146 -7.93 -21.45 35.41
C THR A 146 -7.65 -21.23 36.91
N ILE A 147 -7.39 -20.00 37.29
CA ILE A 147 -7.15 -19.63 38.71
C ILE A 147 -8.40 -19.95 39.55
N ARG A 148 -9.58 -19.62 39.03
CA ARG A 148 -10.85 -19.90 39.71
C ARG A 148 -11.06 -21.38 39.94
N LYS A 149 -10.88 -22.20 38.90
CA LYS A 149 -10.98 -23.67 39.01
C LYS A 149 -10.01 -24.25 40.01
N PHE A 150 -8.78 -23.74 40.05
CA PHE A 150 -7.76 -24.17 41.01
C PHE A 150 -8.14 -23.82 42.44
N THR A 151 -8.70 -22.63 42.68
CA THR A 151 -9.12 -22.20 44.02
C THR A 151 -10.40 -22.92 44.50
N GLU A 152 -11.34 -23.22 43.60
CA GLU A 152 -12.58 -23.95 43.93
C GLU A 152 -12.29 -25.43 44.22
N GLY A 153 -11.37 -26.05 43.47
CA GLY A 153 -10.99 -27.47 43.71
C GLY A 153 -10.31 -27.72 45.06
N ASN A 154 -9.68 -26.70 45.65
CA ASN A 154 -9.03 -26.82 46.97
C ASN A 154 -10.00 -26.58 48.15
N LYS A 155 -11.25 -26.22 47.92
CA LYS A 155 -12.29 -26.06 48.95
C LYS A 155 -13.13 -27.28 49.19
N SER A 156 -12.94 -28.35 48.41
CA SER A 156 -13.72 -29.59 48.45
C SER A 156 -12.99 -30.76 49.14
N GLU A 157 -11.82 -30.53 49.73
CA GLU A 157 -11.16 -31.42 50.69
C GLU A 157 -11.29 -30.85 52.12
#